data_ce8c2c01f2d02653a49823928aca8d7e
#
_entry.id   ce8c2c01f2d02653a49823928aca8d7e
#
_cell.length_a   1.000
_cell.length_b   1.000
_cell.length_c   1.000
_cell.angle_alpha   90.00
_cell.angle_beta   90.00
_cell.angle_gamma   90.00
#
_symmetry.space_group_name_H-M   'P 1'
#
loop_
_entity.id
_entity.type
_entity.pdbx_description
1 polymer ?
#
loop_
_entity_poly.entity_id
_entity_poly.type
_entity_poly.pdbx_seq_one_letter_code
_entity_poly.pdbx_strand_id
1 'polypeptide(L)'
;MGVVSATDRKRGAGMSALQYLSGRNVTHTDRFTLLDWSALLEAVKYPPNFADCDPKTAKKKSRWITASDATSKQKEHILEHNRFTLLRVDIDDSHMEIESIADALTGAGLQSWIIHTTARHKWRGGWNRYRVYIELAEAVTFADWALVSGYLAHVFGGDDCATRSQQVMFLPCRLNGDAYEYRISEGDPLYLACSELLSDACAWAEQQEAAISAVQQENSDTLQPQRAETLLDGQVSIIDLVNRGYEWPELLRHYGYKQHGRAWLAPESGSGVAGAYLLTSRTDGKQRLFSHHTNDPCATGRCLDKFDFLLVREYGNDWQKAIKELAEQFPAACTHNRQLWGRKKKADAIRSLVNLGGAA
;
A
#
# COMPACT_ATOMS: atom_id res chain seq x y z
N MET A 1 39.67 2.60 -41.84
CA MET A 1 39.13 1.25 -42.01
C MET A 1 38.01 1.07 -41.04
N GLY A 2 36.84 0.97 -41.58
CA GLY A 2 35.59 0.97 -40.82
C GLY A 2 35.30 -0.35 -40.14
N VAL A 3 34.56 -0.32 -39.08
CA VAL A 3 33.74 -1.45 -38.63
C VAL A 3 32.34 -0.95 -38.44
N VAL A 4 31.53 -1.20 -39.46
CA VAL A 4 30.08 -1.21 -39.38
C VAL A 4 29.68 -2.55 -38.82
N SER A 5 28.91 -2.62 -37.78
CA SER A 5 28.10 -3.77 -37.48
C SER A 5 26.79 -3.30 -36.85
N ALA A 6 25.89 -2.88 -37.68
CA ALA A 6 24.47 -2.89 -37.35
C ALA A 6 23.95 -4.30 -37.64
N THR A 7 23.78 -5.09 -36.61
CA THR A 7 22.98 -6.31 -36.71
C THR A 7 21.51 -5.94 -36.64
N ASP A 8 20.92 -5.74 -37.81
CA ASP A 8 19.48 -5.80 -38.03
C ASP A 8 19.00 -7.23 -37.67
N ARG A 9 18.68 -7.46 -36.40
CA ARG A 9 17.98 -8.69 -36.02
C ARG A 9 16.50 -8.51 -36.36
N LYS A 10 16.11 -9.12 -37.46
CA LYS A 10 14.71 -9.36 -37.82
C LYS A 10 14.02 -10.01 -36.61
N ARG A 11 13.16 -9.26 -35.92
CA ARG A 11 12.15 -9.85 -35.04
C ARG A 11 11.33 -10.82 -35.84
N GLY A 12 11.18 -12.05 -35.33
CA GLY A 12 10.44 -13.11 -36.04
C GLY A 12 9.05 -12.62 -36.44
N ALA A 13 8.71 -12.85 -37.69
CA ALA A 13 7.43 -12.46 -38.26
C ALA A 13 6.30 -13.18 -37.52
N GLY A 14 5.43 -12.44 -36.79
CA GLY A 14 4.15 -12.97 -36.32
C GLY A 14 3.61 -12.48 -34.96
N MET A 15 4.40 -11.92 -34.07
CA MET A 15 3.85 -11.38 -32.82
C MET A 15 3.70 -9.84 -32.92
N SER A 16 2.49 -9.33 -32.79
CA SER A 16 2.30 -7.89 -32.65
C SER A 16 2.99 -7.40 -31.37
N ALA A 17 3.74 -6.29 -31.49
CA ALA A 17 4.39 -5.69 -30.33
C ALA A 17 3.36 -5.39 -29.21
N LEU A 18 3.72 -5.67 -27.96
CA LEU A 18 2.88 -5.35 -26.81
C LEU A 18 2.68 -3.84 -26.74
N GLN A 19 1.48 -3.42 -26.34
CA GLN A 19 1.07 -2.03 -26.33
C GLN A 19 0.61 -1.61 -24.94
N TYR A 20 0.61 -0.31 -24.67
CA TYR A 20 0.21 0.31 -23.41
C TYR A 20 -0.78 1.42 -23.68
N LEU A 21 -1.87 1.49 -22.89
CA LEU A 21 -2.80 2.61 -22.99
C LEU A 21 -2.11 3.90 -22.59
N SER A 22 -2.28 4.94 -23.40
CA SER A 22 -1.68 6.25 -23.21
C SER A 22 -2.68 7.38 -23.41
N GLY A 23 -2.50 8.48 -22.70
CA GLY A 23 -3.28 9.69 -22.86
C GLY A 23 -2.50 10.93 -22.44
N ARG A 24 -3.09 12.11 -22.70
CA ARG A 24 -2.47 13.40 -22.33
C ARG A 24 -3.04 13.97 -21.03
N ASN A 25 -4.32 13.79 -20.77
CA ASN A 25 -4.97 14.33 -19.59
C ASN A 25 -5.57 13.20 -18.74
N VAL A 26 -5.23 13.17 -17.46
CA VAL A 26 -5.72 12.14 -16.53
C VAL A 26 -7.22 12.24 -16.23
N THR A 27 -7.84 13.39 -16.51
CA THR A 27 -9.28 13.54 -16.30
C THR A 27 -10.11 13.07 -17.49
N HIS A 28 -9.50 12.89 -18.66
CA HIS A 28 -10.22 12.39 -19.84
C HIS A 28 -10.57 10.91 -19.66
N THR A 29 -11.75 10.55 -20.12
CA THR A 29 -12.30 9.19 -20.13
C THR A 29 -12.24 8.55 -21.51
N ASP A 30 -11.87 9.30 -22.51
CA ASP A 30 -11.75 8.95 -23.93
C ASP A 30 -10.48 9.53 -24.55
N ARG A 31 -10.31 9.38 -25.86
CA ARG A 31 -9.17 9.91 -26.64
C ARG A 31 -7.84 9.33 -26.20
N PHE A 32 -7.84 8.05 -25.91
CA PHE A 32 -6.63 7.30 -25.61
C PHE A 32 -5.96 6.81 -26.89
N THR A 33 -4.67 6.55 -26.81
CA THR A 33 -3.86 5.95 -27.85
C THR A 33 -3.07 4.79 -27.27
N LEU A 34 -2.63 3.90 -28.10
CA LEU A 34 -1.71 2.84 -27.69
C LEU A 34 -0.27 3.23 -28.04
N LEU A 35 0.66 2.95 -27.17
CA LEU A 35 2.09 3.06 -27.39
C LEU A 35 2.71 1.67 -27.26
N ASP A 36 3.75 1.42 -28.01
CA ASP A 36 4.59 0.23 -27.87
C ASP A 36 5.94 0.58 -27.19
N TRP A 37 6.79 -0.42 -27.02
CA TRP A 37 8.11 -0.26 -26.40
C TRP A 37 8.99 0.72 -27.19
N SER A 38 8.97 0.65 -28.52
CA SER A 38 9.75 1.55 -29.37
C SER A 38 9.34 3.02 -29.16
N ALA A 39 8.03 3.30 -29.10
CA ALA A 39 7.52 4.63 -28.82
C ALA A 39 7.86 5.10 -27.40
N LEU A 40 7.94 4.18 -26.43
CA LEU A 40 8.38 4.49 -25.05
C LEU A 40 9.86 4.83 -25.02
N LEU A 41 10.73 4.07 -25.72
CA LEU A 41 12.14 4.39 -25.88
C LEU A 41 12.36 5.78 -26.47
N GLU A 42 11.65 6.11 -27.55
CA GLU A 42 11.72 7.43 -28.18
C GLU A 42 11.28 8.56 -27.23
N ALA A 43 10.20 8.34 -26.47
CA ALA A 43 9.73 9.32 -25.50
C ALA A 43 10.75 9.57 -24.36
N VAL A 44 11.55 8.56 -24.01
CA VAL A 44 12.62 8.67 -23.02
C VAL A 44 13.87 9.31 -23.60
N LYS A 45 14.28 8.94 -24.81
CA LYS A 45 15.44 9.55 -25.49
C LYS A 45 15.21 11.04 -25.82
N TYR A 46 13.98 11.40 -26.19
CA TYR A 46 13.62 12.75 -26.65
C TYR A 46 12.41 13.32 -25.89
N PRO A 47 12.52 13.52 -24.57
CA PRO A 47 11.42 14.06 -23.77
C PRO A 47 11.11 15.52 -24.12
N PRO A 48 9.83 15.93 -24.10
CA PRO A 48 9.44 17.31 -24.31
C PRO A 48 10.06 18.23 -23.25
N ASN A 49 10.46 19.43 -23.67
CA ASN A 49 11.01 20.45 -22.78
C ASN A 49 9.90 21.41 -22.33
N PHE A 50 9.70 21.52 -21.02
CA PHE A 50 8.77 22.45 -20.36
C PHE A 50 9.54 23.43 -19.46
N ALA A 51 10.54 24.11 -20.03
CA ALA A 51 11.51 24.93 -19.34
C ALA A 51 10.89 25.91 -18.33
N ASP A 52 9.76 26.55 -18.66
CA ASP A 52 9.11 27.57 -17.84
C ASP A 52 8.03 27.02 -16.88
N CYS A 53 7.99 25.70 -16.70
CA CYS A 53 6.99 25.07 -15.86
C CYS A 53 7.57 24.60 -14.53
N ASP A 54 6.78 24.67 -13.47
CA ASP A 54 7.04 23.90 -12.27
C ASP A 54 6.75 22.39 -12.52
N PRO A 55 7.32 21.46 -11.69
CA PRO A 55 7.13 20.03 -11.91
C PRO A 55 5.69 19.56 -11.94
N LYS A 56 4.78 20.19 -11.18
CA LYS A 56 3.37 19.83 -11.13
C LYS A 56 2.65 20.21 -12.43
N THR A 57 2.99 21.36 -12.99
CA THR A 57 2.46 21.84 -14.27
C THR A 57 3.02 21.02 -15.43
N ALA A 58 4.34 20.74 -15.42
CA ALA A 58 4.97 19.88 -16.43
C ALA A 58 4.37 18.48 -16.44
N LYS A 59 4.17 17.87 -15.28
CA LYS A 59 3.49 16.58 -15.13
C LYS A 59 2.10 16.59 -15.76
N LYS A 60 1.31 17.64 -15.60
CA LYS A 60 -0.02 17.77 -16.22
C LYS A 60 0.02 17.90 -17.74
N LYS A 61 1.09 18.47 -18.29
CA LYS A 61 1.30 18.60 -19.74
C LYS A 61 1.88 17.34 -20.37
N SER A 62 2.54 16.50 -19.59
CA SER A 62 3.15 15.24 -20.05
C SER A 62 2.09 14.21 -20.41
N ARG A 63 2.42 13.35 -21.37
CA ARG A 63 1.65 12.13 -21.61
C ARG A 63 1.84 11.15 -20.45
N TRP A 64 0.91 10.24 -20.33
CA TRP A 64 0.97 9.15 -19.36
C TRP A 64 0.71 7.80 -20.04
N ILE A 65 1.13 6.73 -19.41
CA ILE A 65 0.85 5.34 -19.79
C ILE A 65 0.27 4.57 -18.61
N THR A 66 -0.46 3.48 -18.91
CA THR A 66 -0.79 2.42 -17.95
C THR A 66 0.12 1.22 -18.18
N ALA A 67 0.01 0.18 -17.36
CA ALA A 67 0.71 -1.07 -17.57
C ALA A 67 -0.08 -2.07 -18.43
N SER A 68 -1.23 -1.70 -18.99
CA SER A 68 -2.16 -2.54 -19.71
C SER A 68 -2.48 -1.93 -21.09
N ASP A 69 -2.81 -2.78 -22.03
CA ASP A 69 -3.34 -2.44 -23.36
C ASP A 69 -4.87 -2.31 -23.39
N ALA A 70 -5.53 -2.26 -22.24
CA ALA A 70 -6.96 -2.04 -22.12
C ALA A 70 -7.38 -0.71 -22.78
N THR A 71 -8.59 -0.64 -23.32
CA THR A 71 -9.11 0.57 -24.00
C THR A 71 -9.61 1.65 -23.07
N SER A 72 -9.67 1.38 -21.77
CA SER A 72 -10.09 2.29 -20.71
C SER A 72 -9.13 2.22 -19.53
N LYS A 73 -9.00 3.34 -18.80
CA LYS A 73 -8.24 3.41 -17.55
C LYS A 73 -9.08 3.16 -16.28
N GLN A 74 -10.35 2.80 -16.44
CA GLN A 74 -11.21 2.44 -15.31
C GLN A 74 -10.75 1.11 -14.71
N LYS A 75 -10.69 1.05 -13.38
CA LYS A 75 -10.15 -0.10 -12.64
C LYS A 75 -10.86 -1.40 -13.03
N GLU A 76 -12.17 -1.38 -13.06
CA GLU A 76 -13.01 -2.54 -13.36
C GLU A 76 -12.72 -3.05 -14.77
N HIS A 77 -12.64 -2.15 -15.75
CA HIS A 77 -12.36 -2.50 -17.14
C HIS A 77 -10.96 -3.08 -17.33
N ILE A 78 -9.94 -2.53 -16.66
CA ILE A 78 -8.57 -3.05 -16.72
C ILE A 78 -8.50 -4.45 -16.08
N LEU A 79 -9.17 -4.65 -14.95
CA LEU A 79 -9.18 -5.95 -14.27
C LEU A 79 -9.95 -7.02 -15.05
N GLU A 80 -11.05 -6.65 -15.70
CA GLU A 80 -11.81 -7.54 -16.58
C GLU A 80 -11.00 -7.92 -17.83
N HIS A 81 -10.30 -6.94 -18.42
CA HIS A 81 -9.40 -7.15 -19.53
C HIS A 81 -8.24 -8.09 -19.17
N ASN A 82 -7.73 -8.01 -17.95
CA ASN A 82 -6.75 -8.88 -17.32
C ASN A 82 -5.50 -9.14 -18.16
N ARG A 83 -5.01 -8.10 -18.86
CA ARG A 83 -3.80 -8.15 -19.70
C ARG A 83 -2.88 -7.01 -19.31
N PHE A 84 -1.72 -7.36 -18.76
CA PHE A 84 -0.67 -6.43 -18.36
C PHE A 84 0.55 -6.66 -19.23
N THR A 85 1.02 -5.61 -19.84
CA THR A 85 1.98 -5.65 -20.95
C THR A 85 3.30 -4.95 -20.62
N LEU A 86 3.42 -4.39 -19.41
CA LEU A 86 4.58 -3.63 -18.95
C LEU A 86 4.76 -3.80 -17.44
N LEU A 87 5.94 -4.22 -16.98
CA LEU A 87 6.33 -4.07 -15.58
C LEU A 87 6.87 -2.67 -15.35
N ARG A 88 6.61 -2.11 -14.16
CA ARG A 88 7.00 -0.74 -13.84
C ARG A 88 7.19 -0.52 -12.34
N VAL A 89 8.11 0.40 -11.99
CA VAL A 89 8.32 0.87 -10.62
C VAL A 89 8.38 2.39 -10.62
N ASP A 90 7.76 3.05 -9.64
CA ASP A 90 7.90 4.49 -9.36
C ASP A 90 8.75 4.64 -8.07
N ILE A 91 9.96 5.14 -8.20
CA ILE A 91 10.91 5.28 -7.10
C ILE A 91 10.94 6.74 -6.69
N ASP A 92 10.35 7.04 -5.55
CA ASP A 92 10.28 8.38 -4.99
C ASP A 92 11.22 8.49 -3.76
N ASP A 93 11.82 9.68 -3.59
CA ASP A 93 12.62 10.04 -2.41
C ASP A 93 13.76 9.04 -2.07
N SER A 94 14.49 8.60 -3.11
CA SER A 94 15.56 7.62 -3.00
C SER A 94 16.94 8.25 -2.82
N HIS A 95 17.82 7.53 -2.11
CA HIS A 95 19.27 7.80 -2.06
C HIS A 95 20.05 7.06 -3.15
N MET A 96 19.38 6.15 -3.88
CA MET A 96 20.05 5.36 -4.92
C MET A 96 20.42 6.24 -6.12
N GLU A 97 21.59 6.01 -6.69
CA GLU A 97 21.97 6.57 -7.98
C GLU A 97 21.42 5.68 -9.11
N ILE A 98 21.24 6.27 -10.29
CA ILE A 98 20.65 5.60 -11.44
C ILE A 98 21.43 4.34 -11.88
N GLU A 99 22.76 4.37 -11.71
CA GLU A 99 23.67 3.27 -11.98
C GLU A 99 23.39 2.07 -11.08
N SER A 100 23.16 2.30 -9.79
CA SER A 100 22.86 1.21 -8.85
C SER A 100 21.56 0.47 -9.20
N ILE A 101 20.58 1.20 -9.72
CA ILE A 101 19.32 0.59 -10.21
C ILE A 101 19.59 -0.21 -11.48
N ALA A 102 20.39 0.33 -12.40
CA ALA A 102 20.75 -0.34 -13.65
C ALA A 102 21.55 -1.63 -13.40
N ASP A 103 22.51 -1.58 -12.48
CA ASP A 103 23.29 -2.74 -12.06
C ASP A 103 22.42 -3.82 -11.42
N ALA A 104 21.47 -3.42 -10.57
CA ALA A 104 20.55 -4.35 -9.93
C ALA A 104 19.62 -5.05 -10.96
N LEU A 105 19.06 -4.31 -11.93
CA LEU A 105 18.26 -4.89 -13.00
C LEU A 105 19.06 -5.85 -13.86
N THR A 106 20.27 -5.48 -14.23
CA THR A 106 21.18 -6.32 -15.02
C THR A 106 21.61 -7.55 -14.23
N GLY A 107 21.94 -7.38 -12.95
CA GLY A 107 22.30 -8.48 -12.04
C GLY A 107 21.16 -9.48 -11.84
N ALA A 108 19.91 -9.03 -11.91
CA ALA A 108 18.72 -9.89 -11.91
C ALA A 108 18.44 -10.56 -13.28
N GLY A 109 19.36 -10.47 -14.26
CA GLY A 109 19.22 -11.08 -15.57
C GLY A 109 18.25 -10.38 -16.52
N LEU A 110 17.76 -9.19 -16.17
CA LEU A 110 16.85 -8.41 -17.02
C LEU A 110 17.64 -7.73 -18.14
N GLN A 111 17.22 -7.93 -19.37
CA GLN A 111 17.97 -7.50 -20.56
C GLN A 111 17.32 -6.30 -21.27
N SER A 112 15.99 -6.14 -21.18
CA SER A 112 15.26 -5.04 -21.81
C SER A 112 14.55 -4.19 -20.73
N TRP A 113 15.10 -3.01 -20.45
CA TRP A 113 14.59 -2.10 -19.45
C TRP A 113 14.93 -0.64 -19.73
N ILE A 114 14.16 0.26 -19.14
CA ILE A 114 14.36 1.70 -19.18
C ILE A 114 14.32 2.25 -17.75
N ILE A 115 15.26 3.13 -17.42
CA ILE A 115 15.23 3.96 -16.22
C ILE A 115 15.26 5.42 -16.65
N HIS A 116 14.42 6.27 -16.08
CA HIS A 116 14.52 7.70 -16.30
C HIS A 116 14.14 8.49 -15.05
N THR A 117 14.70 9.70 -14.91
CA THR A 117 14.36 10.63 -13.84
C THR A 117 12.99 11.26 -14.06
N THR A 118 12.28 11.56 -12.96
CA THR A 118 10.98 12.25 -13.01
C THR A 118 11.15 13.77 -12.99
N ALA A 119 10.10 14.53 -13.31
CA ALA A 119 10.12 15.99 -13.27
C ALA A 119 10.44 16.61 -11.89
N ARG A 120 10.38 15.81 -10.82
CA ARG A 120 10.73 16.24 -9.45
C ARG A 120 12.11 15.75 -9.00
N HIS A 121 12.85 15.07 -9.86
CA HIS A 121 14.19 14.59 -9.53
C HIS A 121 15.09 15.76 -9.15
N LYS A 122 15.71 15.69 -7.97
CA LYS A 122 16.59 16.73 -7.40
C LYS A 122 16.01 18.16 -7.42
N TRP A 123 14.69 18.31 -7.57
CA TRP A 123 14.04 19.61 -7.61
C TRP A 123 14.23 20.36 -6.28
N ARG A 124 14.86 21.58 -6.37
CA ARG A 124 15.18 22.43 -5.20
C ARG A 124 15.98 21.71 -4.12
N GLY A 125 16.92 20.85 -4.50
CA GLY A 125 17.74 20.07 -3.57
C GLY A 125 17.02 18.87 -2.95
N GLY A 126 15.92 18.43 -3.56
CA GLY A 126 15.20 17.22 -3.14
C GLY A 126 15.91 15.92 -3.54
N TRP A 127 15.22 14.82 -3.30
CA TRP A 127 15.73 13.45 -3.47
C TRP A 127 15.78 13.00 -4.93
N ASN A 128 16.50 11.90 -5.18
CA ASN A 128 16.46 11.18 -6.43
C ASN A 128 15.07 10.56 -6.63
N ARG A 129 14.55 10.64 -7.87
CA ARG A 129 13.25 10.10 -8.25
C ARG A 129 13.32 9.52 -9.64
N TYR A 130 12.97 8.23 -9.75
CA TYR A 130 13.10 7.49 -11.00
C TYR A 130 11.81 6.77 -11.35
N ARG A 131 11.69 6.41 -12.63
CA ARG A 131 10.76 5.40 -13.14
C ARG A 131 11.53 4.33 -13.84
N VAL A 132 11.17 3.11 -13.53
CA VAL A 132 11.71 1.92 -14.16
C VAL A 132 10.61 1.27 -14.97
N TYR A 133 10.92 0.87 -16.17
CA TYR A 133 10.07 0.06 -17.03
C TYR A 133 10.86 -1.18 -17.47
N ILE A 134 10.21 -2.35 -17.46
CA ILE A 134 10.80 -3.62 -17.93
C ILE A 134 9.89 -4.16 -19.02
N GLU A 135 10.48 -4.44 -20.20
CA GLU A 135 9.76 -4.97 -21.34
C GLU A 135 9.36 -6.42 -21.10
N LEU A 136 8.08 -6.73 -21.31
CA LEU A 136 7.58 -8.09 -21.29
C LEU A 136 7.56 -8.68 -22.71
N ALA A 137 7.85 -9.98 -22.82
CA ALA A 137 7.72 -10.72 -24.08
C ALA A 137 6.27 -11.05 -24.42
N GLU A 138 5.44 -11.22 -23.40
CA GLU A 138 4.01 -11.56 -23.50
C GLU A 138 3.21 -10.83 -22.43
N ALA A 139 1.90 -10.71 -22.67
CA ALA A 139 1.00 -10.13 -21.67
C ALA A 139 0.77 -11.11 -20.52
N VAL A 140 0.79 -10.59 -19.30
CA VAL A 140 0.60 -11.38 -18.08
C VAL A 140 -0.72 -11.04 -17.39
N THR A 141 -1.16 -11.88 -16.45
CA THR A 141 -2.36 -11.65 -15.64
C THR A 141 -2.15 -10.53 -14.62
N PHE A 142 -3.24 -9.98 -14.10
CA PHE A 142 -3.16 -9.01 -13.00
C PHE A 142 -2.48 -9.61 -11.76
N ALA A 143 -2.72 -10.87 -11.46
CA ALA A 143 -2.14 -11.53 -10.28
C ALA A 143 -0.61 -11.57 -10.37
N ASP A 144 -0.07 -12.06 -11.48
CA ASP A 144 1.38 -12.14 -11.69
C ASP A 144 2.01 -10.75 -11.77
N TRP A 145 1.36 -9.84 -12.50
CA TRP A 145 1.82 -8.47 -12.63
C TRP A 145 1.88 -7.73 -11.28
N ALA A 146 0.83 -7.84 -10.46
CA ALA A 146 0.74 -7.18 -9.17
C ALA A 146 1.77 -7.75 -8.18
N LEU A 147 1.95 -9.06 -8.17
CA LEU A 147 2.94 -9.76 -7.36
C LEU A 147 4.35 -9.25 -7.67
N VAL A 148 4.75 -9.30 -8.94
CA VAL A 148 6.10 -8.90 -9.35
C VAL A 148 6.31 -7.39 -9.22
N SER A 149 5.30 -6.57 -9.54
CA SER A 149 5.39 -5.12 -9.34
C SER A 149 5.52 -4.76 -7.85
N GLY A 150 4.85 -5.49 -6.96
CA GLY A 150 4.98 -5.34 -5.51
C GLY A 150 6.38 -5.72 -5.01
N TYR A 151 6.91 -6.84 -5.49
CA TYR A 151 8.27 -7.26 -5.19
C TYR A 151 9.33 -6.24 -5.66
N LEU A 152 9.22 -5.77 -6.90
CA LEU A 152 10.12 -4.75 -7.44
C LEU A 152 10.02 -3.43 -6.65
N ALA A 153 8.81 -3.01 -6.26
CA ALA A 153 8.63 -1.84 -5.40
C ALA A 153 9.32 -2.03 -4.04
N HIS A 154 9.23 -3.22 -3.45
CA HIS A 154 9.94 -3.56 -2.22
C HIS A 154 11.47 -3.49 -2.38
N VAL A 155 12.01 -4.10 -3.43
CA VAL A 155 13.47 -4.14 -3.70
C VAL A 155 14.06 -2.75 -3.91
N PHE A 156 13.35 -1.89 -4.66
CA PHE A 156 13.81 -0.55 -5.00
C PHE A 156 13.30 0.56 -4.07
N GLY A 157 12.55 0.24 -3.02
CA GLY A 157 11.92 1.23 -2.16
C GLY A 157 10.92 2.11 -2.93
N GLY A 158 10.20 1.50 -3.88
CA GLY A 158 9.22 2.18 -4.73
C GLY A 158 7.90 2.45 -4.03
N ASP A 159 7.07 3.31 -4.66
CA ASP A 159 5.72 3.63 -4.18
C ASP A 159 4.75 2.47 -4.50
N ASP A 160 4.10 1.93 -3.49
CA ASP A 160 3.05 0.90 -3.61
C ASP A 160 1.89 1.32 -4.53
N CYS A 161 1.69 2.62 -4.74
CA CYS A 161 0.71 3.13 -5.69
C CYS A 161 0.97 2.62 -7.12
N ALA A 162 2.23 2.32 -7.48
CA ALA A 162 2.59 1.79 -8.80
C ALA A 162 2.02 0.39 -9.06
N THR A 163 1.68 -0.37 -8.02
CA THR A 163 1.08 -1.70 -8.11
C THR A 163 -0.43 -1.69 -8.38
N ARG A 164 -1.07 -0.52 -8.36
CA ARG A 164 -2.52 -0.40 -8.65
C ARG A 164 -2.77 -0.50 -10.15
N SER A 165 -3.68 -1.37 -10.57
CA SER A 165 -3.99 -1.64 -11.97
C SER A 165 -4.27 -0.37 -12.81
N GLN A 166 -5.05 0.58 -12.24
CA GLN A 166 -5.48 1.82 -12.91
C GLN A 166 -4.48 2.98 -12.78
N GLN A 167 -3.38 2.80 -12.04
CA GLN A 167 -2.42 3.87 -11.84
C GLN A 167 -1.76 4.25 -13.15
N VAL A 168 -1.78 5.53 -13.49
CA VAL A 168 -1.05 6.05 -14.64
C VAL A 168 0.36 6.48 -14.22
N MET A 169 1.33 6.28 -15.12
CA MET A 169 2.69 6.82 -14.99
C MET A 169 2.93 7.86 -16.07
N PHE A 170 3.36 9.05 -15.66
CA PHE A 170 3.64 10.11 -16.61
C PHE A 170 4.96 9.86 -17.33
N LEU A 171 4.98 10.01 -18.62
CA LEU A 171 6.19 9.96 -19.43
C LEU A 171 7.15 11.10 -19.05
N PRO A 172 8.44 10.97 -19.32
CA PRO A 172 9.42 11.96 -18.94
C PRO A 172 9.18 13.32 -19.62
N CYS A 173 9.67 14.35 -18.96
CA CYS A 173 9.77 15.70 -19.52
C CYS A 173 11.01 16.39 -18.91
N ARG A 174 11.55 17.37 -19.64
CA ARG A 174 12.65 18.20 -19.17
C ARG A 174 12.09 19.52 -18.62
N LEU A 175 12.70 20.00 -17.57
CA LEU A 175 12.51 21.34 -17.00
C LEU A 175 13.80 22.16 -17.20
N ASN A 176 13.77 23.43 -16.78
CA ASN A 176 15.00 24.23 -16.73
C ASN A 176 16.03 23.60 -15.79
N GLY A 177 17.23 23.38 -16.31
CA GLY A 177 18.30 22.66 -15.64
C GLY A 177 18.35 21.19 -16.04
N ASP A 178 19.51 20.69 -16.26
CA ASP A 178 19.75 19.39 -16.89
C ASP A 178 19.79 18.21 -15.90
N ALA A 179 18.84 18.15 -14.97
CA ALA A 179 18.70 17.01 -14.07
C ALA A 179 18.01 15.79 -14.71
N TYR A 180 17.70 15.85 -16.02
CA TYR A 180 17.13 14.71 -16.71
C TYR A 180 18.21 13.72 -17.11
N GLU A 181 18.10 12.52 -16.56
CA GLU A 181 18.97 11.39 -16.86
C GLU A 181 18.14 10.18 -17.20
N TYR A 182 18.72 9.29 -18.02
CA TYR A 182 18.12 8.00 -18.33
C TYR A 182 19.19 6.93 -18.58
N ARG A 183 18.78 5.67 -18.38
CA ARG A 183 19.56 4.49 -18.79
C ARG A 183 18.62 3.54 -19.50
N ILE A 184 19.14 2.86 -20.52
CA ILE A 184 18.39 1.94 -21.36
C ILE A 184 19.26 0.70 -21.59
N SER A 185 18.62 -0.46 -21.47
CA SER A 185 19.16 -1.73 -21.96
C SER A 185 18.20 -2.26 -23.01
N GLU A 186 18.73 -2.51 -24.20
CA GLU A 186 17.97 -3.01 -25.38
C GLU A 186 18.39 -4.45 -25.64
N GLY A 187 17.84 -5.41 -24.91
CA GLY A 187 18.06 -6.84 -25.06
C GLY A 187 16.77 -7.60 -25.32
N ASP A 188 16.72 -8.86 -24.91
CA ASP A 188 15.52 -9.68 -25.06
C ASP A 188 14.46 -9.31 -24.02
N PRO A 189 13.18 -9.19 -24.42
CA PRO A 189 12.08 -8.96 -23.49
C PRO A 189 11.93 -10.11 -22.49
N LEU A 190 11.40 -9.81 -21.31
CA LEU A 190 11.22 -10.76 -20.22
C LEU A 190 10.05 -11.72 -20.48
N TYR A 191 10.31 -13.02 -20.50
CA TYR A 191 9.30 -14.07 -20.34
C TYR A 191 9.06 -14.31 -18.85
N LEU A 192 8.04 -13.65 -18.28
CA LEU A 192 7.83 -13.63 -16.83
C LEU A 192 7.58 -15.02 -16.25
N ALA A 193 6.76 -15.84 -16.91
CA ALA A 193 6.37 -17.16 -16.41
C ALA A 193 7.55 -18.12 -16.15
N CYS A 194 8.70 -17.91 -16.81
CA CYS A 194 9.90 -18.73 -16.70
C CYS A 194 11.07 -18.00 -16.03
N SER A 195 10.84 -16.84 -15.42
CA SER A 195 11.90 -15.99 -14.88
C SER A 195 12.18 -16.27 -13.40
N GLU A 196 13.43 -16.07 -13.00
CA GLU A 196 13.83 -16.05 -11.59
C GLU A 196 13.08 -14.93 -10.85
N LEU A 197 12.81 -13.80 -11.51
CA LEU A 197 12.08 -12.68 -10.95
C LEU A 197 10.70 -13.08 -10.41
N LEU A 198 9.95 -13.94 -11.12
CA LEU A 198 8.66 -14.44 -10.63
C LEU A 198 8.85 -15.36 -9.42
N SER A 199 9.86 -16.24 -9.47
CA SER A 199 10.18 -17.14 -8.35
C SER A 199 10.54 -16.35 -7.08
N ASP A 200 11.36 -15.31 -7.21
CA ASP A 200 11.74 -14.44 -6.10
C ASP A 200 10.54 -13.68 -5.55
N ALA A 201 9.67 -13.19 -6.44
CA ALA A 201 8.44 -12.51 -6.04
C ALA A 201 7.49 -13.44 -5.26
N CYS A 202 7.37 -14.72 -5.68
CA CYS A 202 6.59 -15.72 -4.96
C CYS A 202 7.19 -15.99 -3.56
N ALA A 203 8.49 -16.23 -3.48
CA ALA A 203 9.18 -16.45 -2.21
C ALA A 203 9.06 -15.26 -1.25
N TRP A 204 9.16 -14.04 -1.78
CA TRP A 204 8.93 -12.82 -1.01
C TRP A 204 7.49 -12.73 -0.48
N ALA A 205 6.49 -13.02 -1.31
CA ALA A 205 5.09 -12.99 -0.89
C ALA A 205 4.81 -14.03 0.21
N GLU A 206 5.33 -15.25 0.09
CA GLU A 206 5.23 -16.28 1.13
C GLU A 206 5.86 -15.83 2.45
N GLN A 207 7.02 -15.16 2.39
CA GLN A 207 7.67 -14.60 3.58
C GLN A 207 6.83 -13.48 4.21
N GLN A 208 6.21 -12.60 3.40
CA GLN A 208 5.33 -11.56 3.91
C GLN A 208 4.07 -12.15 4.58
N GLU A 209 3.44 -13.15 3.96
CA GLU A 209 2.29 -13.83 4.53
C GLU A 209 2.65 -14.57 5.83
N ALA A 210 3.79 -15.23 5.88
CA ALA A 210 4.29 -15.87 7.09
C ALA A 210 4.56 -14.86 8.22
N ALA A 211 5.18 -13.70 7.89
CA ALA A 211 5.42 -12.63 8.83
C ALA A 211 4.12 -12.02 9.37
N ILE A 212 3.15 -11.76 8.49
CA ILE A 212 1.81 -11.26 8.87
C ILE A 212 1.11 -12.30 9.76
N SER A 213 1.18 -13.58 9.40
CA SER A 213 0.57 -14.67 10.17
C SER A 213 1.22 -14.82 11.56
N ALA A 214 2.56 -14.69 11.65
CA ALA A 214 3.27 -14.72 12.92
C ALA A 214 2.88 -13.54 13.83
N VAL A 215 2.82 -12.32 13.28
CA VAL A 215 2.35 -11.12 14.01
C VAL A 215 0.88 -11.24 14.41
N GLN A 216 0.03 -11.83 13.56
CA GLN A 216 -1.36 -12.11 13.91
C GLN A 216 -1.48 -13.17 15.00
N GLN A 217 -0.63 -14.18 14.99
CA GLN A 217 -0.60 -15.23 15.98
C GLN A 217 -0.09 -14.71 17.33
N GLU A 218 0.99 -13.93 17.36
CA GLU A 218 1.45 -13.21 18.57
C GLU A 218 0.38 -12.24 19.11
N ASN A 219 -0.30 -11.50 18.24
CA ASN A 219 -1.40 -10.62 18.63
C ASN A 219 -2.64 -11.41 19.08
N SER A 220 -2.91 -12.59 18.51
CA SER A 220 -4.04 -13.43 18.94
C SER A 220 -3.75 -14.09 20.30
N ASP A 221 -2.53 -14.52 20.53
CA ASP A 221 -2.11 -15.14 21.78
C ASP A 221 -2.05 -14.12 22.93
N THR A 222 -1.74 -12.85 22.63
CA THR A 222 -1.72 -11.77 23.61
C THR A 222 -3.08 -11.09 23.83
N LEU A 223 -3.98 -11.08 22.84
CA LEU A 223 -5.24 -10.32 22.90
C LEU A 223 -6.50 -11.18 23.07
N GLN A 224 -6.48 -12.47 22.67
CA GLN A 224 -7.68 -13.32 22.80
C GLN A 224 -8.01 -13.74 24.24
N PRO A 225 -7.06 -14.10 25.14
CA PRO A 225 -7.42 -14.53 26.48
C PRO A 225 -8.13 -13.45 27.29
N GLN A 226 -7.81 -12.18 27.08
CA GLN A 226 -8.36 -11.07 27.89
C GLN A 226 -9.74 -10.60 27.44
N ARG A 227 -10.11 -10.78 26.17
CA ARG A 227 -11.45 -10.38 25.66
C ARG A 227 -12.52 -11.46 25.81
N ALA A 228 -12.12 -12.73 25.75
CA ALA A 228 -13.05 -13.87 25.87
C ALA A 228 -13.30 -14.27 27.31
N GLU A 229 -12.46 -13.92 28.24
CA GLU A 229 -12.62 -14.26 29.66
C GLU A 229 -13.63 -13.33 30.35
N THR A 230 -14.86 -13.68 30.10
CA THR A 230 -15.88 -13.84 31.10
C THR A 230 -16.26 -12.56 31.84
N LEU A 231 -17.03 -11.72 31.15
CA LEU A 231 -17.97 -10.90 31.89
C LEU A 231 -18.85 -11.82 32.73
N LEU A 232 -18.94 -11.56 34.02
CA LEU A 232 -19.94 -12.24 34.86
C LEU A 232 -21.33 -11.93 34.32
N ASP A 233 -22.25 -12.87 34.49
CA ASP A 233 -23.64 -12.61 34.14
C ASP A 233 -24.13 -11.32 34.83
N GLY A 234 -24.64 -10.39 34.01
CA GLY A 234 -25.03 -9.05 34.42
C GLY A 234 -23.91 -8.04 34.59
N GLN A 235 -22.65 -8.36 34.32
CA GLN A 235 -21.54 -7.40 34.33
C GLN A 235 -21.61 -6.48 33.13
N VAL A 236 -21.39 -5.18 33.37
CA VAL A 236 -21.36 -4.15 32.32
C VAL A 236 -19.95 -4.07 31.69
N SER A 237 -19.85 -4.23 30.37
CA SER A 237 -18.60 -4.10 29.65
C SER A 237 -18.17 -2.63 29.56
N ILE A 238 -17.01 -2.31 30.10
CA ILE A 238 -16.41 -0.97 29.96
C ILE A 238 -16.08 -0.68 28.49
N ILE A 239 -15.63 -1.67 27.74
CA ILE A 239 -15.33 -1.55 26.30
C ILE A 239 -16.59 -1.14 25.52
N ASP A 240 -17.72 -1.80 25.81
CA ASP A 240 -18.98 -1.45 25.15
C ASP A 240 -19.47 -0.05 25.53
N LEU A 241 -19.25 0.38 26.76
CA LEU A 241 -19.57 1.75 27.19
C LEU A 241 -18.70 2.78 26.45
N VAL A 242 -17.39 2.55 26.34
CA VAL A 242 -16.48 3.39 25.57
C VAL A 242 -16.90 3.44 24.11
N ASN A 243 -17.17 2.29 23.50
CA ASN A 243 -17.60 2.20 22.10
C ASN A 243 -18.92 2.93 21.82
N ARG A 244 -19.81 3.08 22.83
CA ARG A 244 -21.07 3.84 22.73
C ARG A 244 -20.91 5.32 23.09
N GLY A 245 -19.94 5.64 23.95
CA GLY A 245 -19.78 6.98 24.52
C GLY A 245 -19.08 7.97 23.60
N TYR A 246 -18.40 7.52 22.55
CA TYR A 246 -17.70 8.38 21.60
C TYR A 246 -18.34 8.34 20.22
N GLU A 247 -18.23 9.47 19.50
CA GLU A 247 -18.57 9.55 18.07
C GLU A 247 -17.30 9.59 17.21
N TRP A 248 -17.25 8.79 16.14
CA TRP A 248 -16.05 8.67 15.30
C TRP A 248 -15.53 10.01 14.77
N PRO A 249 -16.35 10.90 14.19
CA PRO A 249 -15.84 12.16 13.66
C PRO A 249 -15.23 13.07 14.74
N GLU A 250 -15.79 13.07 15.93
CA GLU A 250 -15.28 13.87 17.05
C GLU A 250 -13.99 13.28 17.58
N LEU A 251 -13.96 11.97 17.80
CA LEU A 251 -12.78 11.24 18.25
C LEU A 251 -11.60 11.43 17.29
N LEU A 252 -11.80 11.24 16.00
CA LEU A 252 -10.75 11.42 15.00
C LEU A 252 -10.23 12.87 14.94
N ARG A 253 -11.11 13.87 14.98
CA ARG A 253 -10.69 15.28 15.02
C ARG A 253 -9.90 15.61 16.28
N HIS A 254 -10.28 15.06 17.43
CA HIS A 254 -9.57 15.25 18.70
C HIS A 254 -8.10 14.81 18.59
N TYR A 255 -7.84 13.70 17.91
CA TYR A 255 -6.49 13.18 17.65
C TYR A 255 -5.83 13.74 16.38
N GLY A 256 -6.35 14.85 15.85
CA GLY A 256 -5.72 15.59 14.76
C GLY A 256 -5.96 15.05 13.35
N TYR A 257 -6.83 14.04 13.18
CA TYR A 257 -7.22 13.60 11.85
C TYR A 257 -8.07 14.63 11.13
N LYS A 258 -7.80 14.83 9.85
CA LYS A 258 -8.55 15.78 9.00
C LYS A 258 -9.41 15.02 7.99
N GLN A 259 -10.68 15.37 7.93
CA GLN A 259 -11.62 14.71 7.01
C GLN A 259 -11.44 15.22 5.58
N HIS A 260 -11.31 14.30 4.63
CA HIS A 260 -11.22 14.54 3.19
C HIS A 260 -12.26 13.66 2.47
N GLY A 261 -13.47 14.16 2.32
CA GLY A 261 -14.58 13.37 1.77
C GLY A 261 -14.94 12.19 2.66
N ARG A 262 -14.79 10.96 2.16
CA ARG A 262 -15.03 9.72 2.92
C ARG A 262 -13.80 9.19 3.65
N ALA A 263 -12.63 9.76 3.40
CA ALA A 263 -11.38 9.36 4.01
C ALA A 263 -10.91 10.38 5.06
N TRP A 264 -10.00 9.94 5.91
CA TRP A 264 -9.37 10.76 6.94
C TRP A 264 -7.87 10.78 6.73
N LEU A 265 -7.27 11.94 6.87
CA LEU A 265 -5.83 12.15 6.83
C LEU A 265 -5.30 12.06 8.25
N ALA A 266 -4.43 11.09 8.50
CA ALA A 266 -3.75 10.96 9.79
C ALA A 266 -2.77 12.13 10.02
N PRO A 267 -2.59 12.61 11.24
CA PRO A 267 -1.68 13.72 11.54
C PRO A 267 -0.22 13.40 11.20
N GLU A 268 0.18 12.14 11.26
CA GLU A 268 1.54 11.66 10.94
C GLU A 268 1.75 11.43 9.42
N SER A 269 0.74 11.68 8.59
CA SER A 269 0.84 11.45 7.14
C SER A 269 1.84 12.39 6.49
N GLY A 270 3.00 11.89 6.13
CA GLY A 270 4.01 12.64 5.36
C GLY A 270 3.61 12.91 3.90
N SER A 271 2.73 12.10 3.33
CA SER A 271 2.28 12.24 1.94
C SER A 271 1.15 13.27 1.76
N GLY A 272 0.47 13.66 2.86
CA GLY A 272 -0.72 14.52 2.80
C GLY A 272 -1.93 13.88 2.10
N VAL A 273 -1.91 12.57 1.87
CA VAL A 273 -3.00 11.81 1.25
C VAL A 273 -3.83 11.15 2.34
N ALA A 274 -5.16 11.33 2.31
CA ALA A 274 -6.06 10.69 3.24
C ALA A 274 -6.18 9.19 2.95
N GLY A 275 -5.92 8.35 3.95
CA GLY A 275 -5.89 6.88 3.79
C GLY A 275 -6.46 6.11 4.98
N ALA A 276 -7.10 6.78 5.92
CA ALA A 276 -7.86 6.14 6.97
C ALA A 276 -9.37 6.21 6.65
N TYR A 277 -10.10 5.12 6.89
CA TYR A 277 -11.50 4.96 6.49
C TYR A 277 -12.35 4.41 7.63
N LEU A 278 -13.57 4.93 7.77
CA LEU A 278 -14.57 4.33 8.62
C LEU A 278 -15.36 3.29 7.82
N LEU A 279 -15.18 2.03 8.14
CA LEU A 279 -15.80 0.90 7.49
C LEU A 279 -16.93 0.35 8.37
N THR A 280 -18.09 0.09 7.76
CA THR A 280 -19.22 -0.53 8.47
C THR A 280 -19.12 -2.05 8.32
N SER A 281 -19.04 -2.75 9.43
CA SER A 281 -19.02 -4.21 9.48
C SER A 281 -20.35 -4.79 9.00
N ARG A 282 -20.30 -5.82 8.15
CA ARG A 282 -21.48 -6.52 7.66
C ARG A 282 -22.10 -7.45 8.72
N THR A 283 -21.32 -7.85 9.73
CA THR A 283 -21.77 -8.81 10.76
C THR A 283 -22.51 -8.15 11.91
N ASP A 284 -22.10 -6.96 12.34
CA ASP A 284 -22.65 -6.29 13.52
C ASP A 284 -23.11 -4.84 13.27
N GLY A 285 -22.99 -4.34 12.03
CA GLY A 285 -23.39 -2.99 11.63
C GLY A 285 -22.56 -1.86 12.26
N LYS A 286 -21.52 -2.18 13.05
CA LYS A 286 -20.72 -1.18 13.74
C LYS A 286 -19.63 -0.61 12.82
N GLN A 287 -19.39 0.68 12.98
CA GLN A 287 -18.27 1.34 12.28
C GLN A 287 -16.95 1.08 12.99
N ARG A 288 -15.91 0.85 12.20
CA ARG A 288 -14.52 0.66 12.64
C ARG A 288 -13.57 1.46 11.77
N LEU A 289 -12.49 1.92 12.35
CA LEU A 289 -11.42 2.61 11.63
C LEU A 289 -10.48 1.58 11.01
N PHE A 290 -10.14 1.78 9.74
CA PHE A 290 -9.07 1.08 9.05
C PHE A 290 -8.13 2.10 8.42
N SER A 291 -6.82 2.01 8.71
CA SER A 291 -5.81 2.90 8.17
C SER A 291 -4.82 2.13 7.29
N HIS A 292 -4.51 2.71 6.11
CA HIS A 292 -3.51 2.20 5.17
C HIS A 292 -2.15 2.89 5.31
N HIS A 293 -2.04 3.92 6.16
CA HIS A 293 -0.83 4.70 6.27
C HIS A 293 0.18 4.05 7.23
N THR A 294 1.33 3.65 6.71
CA THR A 294 2.43 3.07 7.50
C THR A 294 2.89 3.95 8.67
N ASN A 295 2.76 5.28 8.57
CA ASN A 295 3.14 6.20 9.64
C ASN A 295 2.00 6.48 10.65
N ASP A 296 0.79 6.01 10.39
CA ASP A 296 -0.31 6.12 11.34
C ASP A 296 -0.21 4.99 12.37
N PRO A 297 -0.09 5.26 13.68
CA PRO A 297 -0.10 4.22 14.71
C PRO A 297 -1.31 3.27 14.62
N CYS A 298 -2.43 3.76 14.06
CA CYS A 298 -3.64 2.98 13.85
C CYS A 298 -3.61 2.08 12.59
N ALA A 299 -2.52 2.09 11.81
CA ALA A 299 -2.32 1.18 10.68
C ALA A 299 -1.88 -0.22 11.14
N THR A 300 -2.71 -0.87 11.93
CA THR A 300 -2.42 -2.17 12.56
C THR A 300 -2.75 -3.37 11.65
N GLY A 301 -3.15 -3.14 10.39
CA GLY A 301 -3.62 -4.19 9.49
C GLY A 301 -5.02 -4.72 9.78
N ARG A 302 -5.69 -4.24 10.81
CA ARG A 302 -7.06 -4.62 11.21
C ARG A 302 -7.98 -3.43 11.40
N CYS A 303 -9.27 -3.69 11.39
CA CYS A 303 -10.29 -2.69 11.73
C CYS A 303 -10.35 -2.48 13.25
N LEU A 304 -10.16 -1.25 13.70
CA LEU A 304 -10.17 -0.84 15.11
C LEU A 304 -11.57 -0.36 15.51
N ASP A 305 -12.11 -0.82 16.65
CA ASP A 305 -13.21 -0.14 17.28
C ASP A 305 -12.72 1.10 18.06
N LYS A 306 -13.63 1.89 18.68
CA LYS A 306 -13.22 3.13 19.33
C LYS A 306 -12.36 2.89 20.57
N PHE A 307 -12.57 1.78 21.27
CA PHE A 307 -11.71 1.37 22.37
C PHE A 307 -10.31 0.99 21.86
N ASP A 308 -10.21 0.18 20.80
CA ASP A 308 -8.93 -0.17 20.18
C ASP A 308 -8.18 1.06 19.67
N PHE A 309 -8.89 2.03 19.10
CA PHE A 309 -8.32 3.30 18.66
C PHE A 309 -7.70 4.08 19.83
N LEU A 310 -8.41 4.21 20.93
CA LEU A 310 -7.89 4.86 22.16
C LEU A 310 -6.71 4.08 22.74
N LEU A 311 -6.81 2.75 22.78
CA LEU A 311 -5.74 1.87 23.24
C LEU A 311 -4.42 2.12 22.48
N VAL A 312 -4.50 2.27 21.17
CA VAL A 312 -3.32 2.55 20.33
C VAL A 312 -2.83 4.00 20.53
N ARG A 313 -3.74 4.99 20.44
CA ARG A 313 -3.39 6.42 20.38
C ARG A 313 -2.98 7.01 21.71
N GLU A 314 -3.58 6.58 22.80
CA GLU A 314 -3.43 7.19 24.11
C GLU A 314 -2.65 6.31 25.09
N TYR A 315 -2.82 4.99 24.98
CA TYR A 315 -2.27 4.06 25.95
C TYR A 315 -1.10 3.20 25.42
N GLY A 316 -0.67 3.39 24.17
CA GLY A 316 0.47 2.66 23.59
C GLY A 316 0.32 1.14 23.66
N ASN A 317 -0.91 0.63 23.50
CA ASN A 317 -1.32 -0.76 23.64
C ASN A 317 -1.26 -1.33 25.08
N ASP A 318 -1.14 -0.49 26.11
CA ASP A 318 -1.27 -0.92 27.50
C ASP A 318 -2.75 -1.12 27.85
N TRP A 319 -3.22 -2.35 27.70
CA TRP A 319 -4.61 -2.73 27.98
C TRP A 319 -5.04 -2.49 29.42
N GLN A 320 -4.17 -2.81 30.41
CA GLN A 320 -4.51 -2.69 31.83
C GLN A 320 -4.71 -1.23 32.20
N LYS A 321 -3.81 -0.38 31.72
CA LYS A 321 -3.90 1.07 31.92
C LYS A 321 -5.15 1.63 31.24
N ALA A 322 -5.41 1.28 29.97
CA ALA A 322 -6.57 1.74 29.23
C ALA A 322 -7.90 1.39 29.91
N ILE A 323 -8.09 0.11 30.29
CA ILE A 323 -9.31 -0.32 31.00
C ILE A 323 -9.47 0.41 32.31
N LYS A 324 -8.40 0.58 33.11
CA LYS A 324 -8.46 1.25 34.39
C LYS A 324 -8.87 2.71 34.26
N GLU A 325 -8.22 3.47 33.40
CA GLU A 325 -8.44 4.91 33.26
C GLU A 325 -9.77 5.21 32.56
N LEU A 326 -10.11 4.47 31.48
CA LEU A 326 -11.39 4.62 30.81
C LEU A 326 -12.57 4.23 31.71
N ALA A 327 -12.40 3.26 32.60
CA ALA A 327 -13.44 2.87 33.58
C ALA A 327 -13.81 4.01 34.54
N GLU A 328 -12.88 4.93 34.83
CA GLU A 328 -13.15 6.10 35.73
C GLU A 328 -14.23 7.03 35.17
N GLN A 329 -14.44 7.00 33.83
CA GLN A 329 -15.51 7.77 33.19
C GLN A 329 -16.91 7.15 33.45
N PHE A 330 -16.98 5.91 33.96
CA PHE A 330 -18.22 5.15 34.16
C PHE A 330 -18.38 4.68 35.63
N PRO A 331 -18.43 5.56 36.61
CA PRO A 331 -18.40 5.19 38.04
C PRO A 331 -19.57 4.29 38.47
N ALA A 332 -20.75 4.47 37.86
CA ALA A 332 -21.91 3.64 38.15
C ALA A 332 -21.67 2.17 37.70
N ALA A 333 -21.10 1.98 36.50
CA ALA A 333 -20.76 0.63 35.96
C ALA A 333 -19.65 -0.03 36.80
N CYS A 334 -18.65 0.76 37.25
CA CYS A 334 -17.59 0.27 38.13
C CYS A 334 -18.14 -0.20 39.49
N THR A 335 -19.05 0.58 40.06
CA THR A 335 -19.72 0.22 41.32
C THR A 335 -20.54 -1.04 41.20
N HIS A 336 -21.34 -1.13 40.15
CA HIS A 336 -22.16 -2.31 39.83
C HIS A 336 -21.28 -3.56 39.65
N ASN A 337 -20.24 -3.48 38.83
CA ASN A 337 -19.32 -4.58 38.57
C ASN A 337 -18.60 -5.02 39.86
N ARG A 338 -18.16 -4.10 40.69
CA ARG A 338 -17.55 -4.40 42.01
C ARG A 338 -18.48 -5.17 42.93
N GLN A 339 -19.77 -4.79 42.96
CA GLN A 339 -20.77 -5.49 43.77
C GLN A 339 -20.99 -6.93 43.24
N LEU A 340 -21.07 -7.14 41.91
CA LEU A 340 -21.19 -8.47 41.31
C LEU A 340 -20.01 -9.37 41.68
N TRP A 341 -18.80 -8.86 41.55
CA TRP A 341 -17.58 -9.61 41.92
C TRP A 341 -17.55 -9.92 43.43
N GLY A 342 -17.99 -8.99 44.27
CA GLY A 342 -18.09 -9.24 45.69
C GLY A 342 -19.09 -10.35 46.04
N ARG A 343 -20.23 -10.40 45.37
CA ARG A 343 -21.24 -11.49 45.51
C ARG A 343 -20.66 -12.83 45.04
N LYS A 344 -19.98 -12.86 43.87
CA LYS A 344 -19.36 -14.06 43.36
C LYS A 344 -18.32 -14.60 44.35
N LYS A 345 -17.38 -13.79 44.82
CA LYS A 345 -16.36 -14.19 45.79
C LYS A 345 -16.97 -14.76 47.08
N LYS A 346 -18.05 -14.17 47.58
CA LYS A 346 -18.76 -14.74 48.76
C LYS A 346 -19.39 -16.09 48.45
N ALA A 347 -20.03 -16.24 47.30
CA ALA A 347 -20.65 -17.50 46.89
C ALA A 347 -19.59 -18.60 46.68
N ASP A 348 -18.45 -18.27 46.07
CA ASP A 348 -17.36 -19.25 45.86
C ASP A 348 -16.71 -19.65 47.18
N ALA A 349 -16.55 -18.73 48.12
CA ALA A 349 -16.05 -19.01 49.47
C ALA A 349 -17.00 -19.93 50.28
N ILE A 350 -18.31 -19.70 50.21
CA ILE A 350 -19.33 -20.59 50.82
C ILE A 350 -19.29 -21.97 50.19
N ARG A 351 -19.20 -22.06 48.87
CA ARG A 351 -19.14 -23.35 48.15
C ARG A 351 -17.90 -24.15 48.51
N SER A 352 -16.73 -23.50 48.66
CA SER A 352 -15.50 -24.19 49.11
C SER A 352 -15.61 -24.70 50.54
N LEU A 353 -16.27 -23.95 51.44
CA LEU A 353 -16.52 -24.40 52.83
C LEU A 353 -17.47 -25.60 52.87
N VAL A 354 -18.53 -25.61 52.07
CA VAL A 354 -19.48 -26.75 51.99
C VAL A 354 -18.79 -28.02 51.46
N ASN A 355 -17.92 -27.87 50.45
CA ASN A 355 -17.18 -29.00 49.87
C ASN A 355 -16.12 -29.59 50.87
N LEU A 356 -15.58 -28.77 51.77
CA LEU A 356 -14.66 -29.23 52.82
C LEU A 356 -15.40 -29.89 53.98
N GLY A 357 -16.64 -29.52 54.27
CA GLY A 357 -17.45 -30.14 55.33
C GLY A 357 -18.17 -31.44 54.96
N GLY A 358 -18.19 -31.81 53.69
CA GLY A 358 -18.81 -33.06 53.19
C GLY A 358 -17.84 -34.26 53.06
N ALA A 359 -16.58 -34.10 53.48
CA ALA A 359 -15.54 -35.14 53.42
C ALA A 359 -15.14 -35.66 54.81
N ALA A 360 -16.03 -35.56 55.83
CA ALA A 360 -15.84 -36.08 57.17
C ALA A 360 -16.78 -37.30 57.42
#